data_670f71d7adbfb17b28b121b005b317d4
#
_entry.id   670f71d7adbfb17b28b121b005b317d4
#
_cell.length_a   1.000
_cell.length_b   1.000
_cell.length_c   1.000
_cell.angle_alpha   90.00
_cell.angle_beta   90.00
_cell.angle_gamma   90.00
#
_symmetry.space_group_name_H-M   'P 1'
#
loop_
_entity.id
_entity.type
_entity.pdbx_description
1 polymer ?
#
loop_
_entity_poly.entity_id
_entity_poly.type
_entity_poly.pdbx_seq_one_letter_code
_entity_poly.pdbx_strand_id
1 'polypeptide(L)'
;VLVVFLDSRNPDKLEENRRNSQFMCNKKFAGFFARELIPTISKQQPVSKSREDRVIMGVSFGGLNSACFGLMLSGGFSGIAMQSPASGDHLDVVRELYEQREPLPIKMFLSVGSRNDNTGAVKRFKKTLERKGYDLTFIKVVGEHNWENWAPLLDDVLVTFFAKKKVNRLHGSAAG
;
A
#
# COMPACT_ATOMS: atom_id res chain seq x y z
N VAL A 1 -12.46 -7.39 8.84
CA VAL A 1 -11.20 -6.65 8.71
C VAL A 1 -11.12 -5.62 9.84
N LEU A 2 -9.97 -5.54 10.54
CA LEU A 2 -9.66 -4.44 11.45
C LEU A 2 -8.92 -3.37 10.66
N VAL A 3 -9.32 -2.11 10.78
CA VAL A 3 -8.65 -0.96 10.16
C VAL A 3 -8.05 -0.09 11.26
N VAL A 4 -6.77 0.27 11.11
CA VAL A 4 -6.05 1.14 12.04
C VAL A 4 -5.68 2.43 11.32
N PHE A 5 -6.21 3.54 11.78
CA PHE A 5 -5.86 4.85 11.27
C PHE A 5 -4.73 5.45 12.12
N LEU A 6 -3.68 5.89 11.43
CA LEU A 6 -2.58 6.58 12.08
C LEU A 6 -2.65 8.07 11.80
N ASP A 7 -2.65 8.84 12.87
CA ASP A 7 -2.52 10.29 12.81
C ASP A 7 -1.05 10.67 12.89
N SER A 8 -0.57 11.43 11.92
CA SER A 8 0.82 11.92 11.87
C SER A 8 1.01 13.25 12.63
N ARG A 9 -0.05 13.77 13.26
CA ARG A 9 0.06 14.98 14.08
C ARG A 9 0.73 14.67 15.42
N ASN A 10 1.40 15.68 15.95
CA ASN A 10 1.95 15.59 17.31
C ASN A 10 0.78 15.58 18.32
N PRO A 11 0.65 14.55 19.19
CA PRO A 11 -0.46 14.49 20.14
C PRO A 11 -0.48 15.64 21.14
N ASP A 12 0.68 16.25 21.43
CA ASP A 12 0.81 17.37 22.37
C ASP A 12 0.61 18.74 21.67
N LYS A 13 0.65 18.77 20.31
CA LYS A 13 0.51 19.96 19.46
C LYS A 13 -0.15 19.57 18.15
N LEU A 14 -1.46 19.49 18.12
CA LEU A 14 -2.22 18.98 16.97
C LEU A 14 -2.05 19.79 15.68
N GLU A 15 -1.59 21.03 15.75
CA GLU A 15 -1.19 21.86 14.62
C GLU A 15 0.13 21.37 13.97
N GLU A 16 0.99 20.66 14.70
CA GLU A 16 2.25 20.13 14.20
C GLU A 16 2.02 18.80 13.46
N ASN A 17 2.08 18.83 12.13
CA ASN A 17 1.98 17.64 11.29
C ASN A 17 3.37 17.11 10.95
N ARG A 18 3.68 15.91 11.40
CA ARG A 18 5.00 15.25 11.22
C ARG A 18 5.09 14.39 9.96
N ARG A 19 4.06 14.36 9.11
CA ARG A 19 4.01 13.49 7.92
C ARG A 19 5.24 13.62 7.02
N ASN A 20 5.75 14.85 6.83
CA ASN A 20 6.90 15.09 5.96
C ASN A 20 8.18 14.39 6.46
N SER A 21 8.37 14.28 7.76
CA SER A 21 9.49 13.56 8.35
C SER A 21 9.23 12.06 8.52
N GLN A 22 7.97 11.65 8.70
CA GLN A 22 7.61 10.25 8.94
C GLN A 22 7.47 9.46 7.64
N PHE A 23 6.92 10.07 6.56
CA PHE A 23 6.48 9.35 5.36
C PHE A 23 7.50 9.26 4.23
N MET A 24 8.69 9.80 4.41
CA MET A 24 9.74 9.81 3.39
C MET A 24 10.73 8.65 3.56
N CYS A 25 10.26 7.41 3.47
CA CYS A 25 11.06 6.20 3.70
C CYS A 25 11.84 6.24 5.03
N ASN A 26 11.20 6.72 6.09
CA ASN A 26 11.82 6.89 7.38
C ASN A 26 11.99 5.55 8.11
N LYS A 27 13.24 5.10 8.28
CA LYS A 27 13.57 3.84 8.96
C LYS A 27 13.11 3.79 10.43
N LYS A 28 13.10 4.94 11.13
CA LYS A 28 12.64 5.00 12.53
C LYS A 28 11.12 4.79 12.59
N PHE A 29 10.38 5.41 11.67
CA PHE A 29 8.93 5.25 11.57
C PHE A 29 8.56 3.82 11.16
N ALA A 30 9.27 3.22 10.20
CA ALA A 30 9.10 1.80 9.89
C ALA A 30 9.42 0.90 11.10
N GLY A 31 10.46 1.24 11.86
CA GLY A 31 10.80 0.56 13.11
C GLY A 31 9.72 0.63 14.18
N PHE A 32 9.02 1.75 14.30
CA PHE A 32 7.85 1.89 15.18
C PHE A 32 6.74 0.90 14.78
N PHE A 33 6.42 0.77 13.50
CA PHE A 33 5.44 -0.22 13.04
C PHE A 33 5.82 -1.64 13.44
N ALA A 34 7.06 -2.03 13.20
CA ALA A 34 7.52 -3.39 13.44
C ALA A 34 7.61 -3.76 14.93
N ARG A 35 8.10 -2.82 15.75
CA ARG A 35 8.45 -3.11 17.15
C ARG A 35 7.40 -2.68 18.17
N GLU A 36 6.53 -1.76 17.81
CA GLU A 36 5.56 -1.18 18.75
C GLU A 36 4.12 -1.34 18.25
N LEU A 37 3.78 -0.78 17.09
CA LEU A 37 2.40 -0.74 16.61
C LEU A 37 1.80 -2.13 16.36
N ILE A 38 2.43 -2.94 15.51
CA ILE A 38 1.95 -4.28 15.17
C ILE A 38 1.87 -5.18 16.41
N PRO A 39 2.90 -5.26 17.27
CA PRO A 39 2.81 -6.03 18.51
C PRO A 39 1.70 -5.56 19.46
N THR A 40 1.52 -4.24 19.61
CA THR A 40 0.47 -3.67 20.47
C THR A 40 -0.91 -4.05 19.98
N ILE A 41 -1.19 -3.87 18.67
CA ILE A 41 -2.47 -4.26 18.06
C ILE A 41 -2.71 -5.76 18.24
N SER A 42 -1.69 -6.58 17.95
CA SER A 42 -1.80 -8.05 18.04
C SER A 42 -2.01 -8.56 19.48
N LYS A 43 -1.64 -7.76 20.47
CA LYS A 43 -1.90 -8.06 21.89
C LYS A 43 -3.30 -7.63 22.34
N GLN A 44 -3.79 -6.51 21.82
CA GLN A 44 -5.04 -5.88 22.24
C GLN A 44 -6.26 -6.35 21.46
N GLN A 45 -6.06 -6.85 20.23
CA GLN A 45 -7.14 -7.21 19.32
C GLN A 45 -6.95 -8.65 18.79
N PRO A 46 -8.05 -9.40 18.58
CA PRO A 46 -8.00 -10.75 18.01
C PRO A 46 -7.73 -10.73 16.51
N VAL A 47 -6.52 -10.32 16.11
CA VAL A 47 -6.08 -10.25 14.71
C VAL A 47 -5.11 -11.37 14.37
N SER A 48 -5.04 -11.71 13.10
CA SER A 48 -4.05 -12.67 12.59
C SER A 48 -2.61 -12.20 12.88
N LYS A 49 -1.76 -13.16 13.24
CA LYS A 49 -0.31 -12.92 13.41
C LYS A 49 0.45 -13.05 12.09
N SER A 50 -0.19 -13.60 11.05
CA SER A 50 0.45 -13.75 9.74
C SER A 50 0.62 -12.42 9.03
N ARG A 51 1.77 -12.21 8.39
CA ARG A 51 1.98 -11.09 7.49
C ARG A 51 1.04 -11.13 6.27
N GLU A 52 0.62 -12.32 5.87
CA GLU A 52 -0.25 -12.54 4.72
C GLU A 52 -1.63 -11.89 4.87
N ASP A 53 -2.04 -11.62 6.11
CA ASP A 53 -3.30 -10.96 6.42
C ASP A 53 -3.12 -9.47 6.74
N ARG A 54 -1.93 -8.89 6.49
CA ARG A 54 -1.63 -7.49 6.77
C ARG A 54 -1.38 -6.69 5.51
N VAL A 55 -2.12 -5.61 5.39
CA VAL A 55 -2.03 -4.64 4.30
C VAL A 55 -1.73 -3.27 4.88
N ILE A 56 -0.81 -2.55 4.28
CA ILE A 56 -0.64 -1.12 4.51
C ILE A 56 -1.22 -0.35 3.34
N MET A 57 -1.98 0.70 3.64
CA MET A 57 -2.61 1.55 2.65
C MET A 57 -2.34 3.02 2.94
N GLY A 58 -2.20 3.80 1.89
CA GLY A 58 -2.14 5.25 1.98
C GLY A 58 -2.53 5.95 0.70
N VAL A 59 -2.89 7.22 0.84
CA VAL A 59 -3.19 8.14 -0.26
C VAL A 59 -2.15 9.26 -0.30
N SER A 60 -1.83 9.80 -1.46
CA SER A 60 -0.88 10.92 -1.61
C SER A 60 0.49 10.59 -0.97
N PHE A 61 0.97 11.39 -0.02
CA PHE A 61 2.17 11.07 0.77
C PHE A 61 2.06 9.75 1.54
N GLY A 62 0.87 9.38 2.00
CA GLY A 62 0.62 8.07 2.59
C GLY A 62 0.81 6.93 1.59
N GLY A 63 0.42 7.13 0.33
CA GLY A 63 0.67 6.19 -0.77
C GLY A 63 2.16 6.01 -1.05
N LEU A 64 2.93 7.10 -1.06
CA LEU A 64 4.39 7.06 -1.15
C LEU A 64 5.00 6.30 0.03
N ASN A 65 4.53 6.59 1.26
CA ASN A 65 4.98 5.88 2.45
C ASN A 65 4.66 4.38 2.40
N SER A 66 3.49 4.01 1.88
CA SER A 66 3.14 2.59 1.66
C SER A 66 4.13 1.91 0.71
N ALA A 67 4.53 2.58 -0.38
CA ALA A 67 5.57 2.09 -1.27
C ALA A 67 6.92 1.91 -0.54
N CYS A 68 7.33 2.90 0.27
CA CYS A 68 8.53 2.80 1.11
C CYS A 68 8.47 1.61 2.07
N PHE A 69 7.32 1.37 2.68
CA PHE A 69 7.14 0.26 3.62
C PHE A 69 7.20 -1.10 2.93
N GLY A 70 6.76 -1.20 1.67
CA GLY A 70 7.00 -2.39 0.86
C GLY A 70 8.48 -2.77 0.82
N LEU A 71 9.38 -1.77 0.68
CA LEU A 71 10.82 -1.98 0.65
C LEU A 71 11.43 -2.27 2.04
N MET A 72 10.90 -1.64 3.09
CA MET A 72 11.49 -1.67 4.43
C MET A 72 10.88 -2.72 5.35
N LEU A 73 9.62 -3.10 5.14
CA LEU A 73 8.83 -3.97 6.01
C LEU A 73 8.12 -5.08 5.25
N SER A 74 8.70 -5.60 4.17
CA SER A 74 8.15 -6.74 3.42
C SER A 74 7.95 -8.00 4.30
N GLY A 75 8.68 -8.11 5.40
CA GLY A 75 8.43 -9.14 6.43
C GLY A 75 7.22 -8.87 7.33
N GLY A 76 6.70 -7.65 7.35
CA GLY A 76 5.55 -7.23 8.20
C GLY A 76 4.21 -7.18 7.46
N PHE A 77 4.24 -6.96 6.14
CA PHE A 77 3.09 -6.79 5.28
C PHE A 77 3.23 -7.62 4.00
N SER A 78 2.15 -8.24 3.55
CA SER A 78 2.07 -8.91 2.26
C SER A 78 1.36 -8.05 1.21
N GLY A 79 0.59 -7.05 1.63
CA GLY A 79 -0.17 -6.16 0.75
C GLY A 79 0.21 -4.70 0.93
N ILE A 80 0.35 -4.00 -0.21
CA ILE A 80 0.68 -2.58 -0.27
C ILE A 80 -0.34 -1.87 -1.17
N ALA A 81 -1.13 -0.96 -0.62
CA ALA A 81 -2.05 -0.14 -1.39
C ALA A 81 -1.58 1.31 -1.45
N MET A 82 -1.51 1.83 -2.67
CA MET A 82 -0.99 3.15 -2.99
C MET A 82 -2.00 3.89 -3.88
N GLN A 83 -2.70 4.86 -3.33
CA GLN A 83 -3.59 5.72 -4.10
C GLN A 83 -2.92 7.07 -4.38
N SER A 84 -2.76 7.40 -5.65
CA SER A 84 -2.13 8.65 -6.11
C SER A 84 -0.85 8.98 -5.34
N PRO A 85 0.14 8.07 -5.23
CA PRO A 85 1.34 8.33 -4.46
C PRO A 85 2.05 9.60 -4.93
N ALA A 86 2.38 10.49 -4.02
CA ALA A 86 2.94 11.82 -4.27
C ALA A 86 4.16 12.12 -3.38
N SER A 87 5.07 13.03 -3.74
CA SER A 87 5.06 13.72 -5.03
C SER A 87 5.70 12.87 -6.13
N GLY A 88 5.55 13.32 -7.39
CA GLY A 88 6.11 12.60 -8.53
C GLY A 88 7.61 12.37 -8.43
N ASP A 89 8.39 13.37 -8.01
CA ASP A 89 9.85 13.27 -7.88
C ASP A 89 10.26 12.25 -6.80
N HIS A 90 9.59 12.26 -5.65
CA HIS A 90 9.84 11.28 -4.61
C HIS A 90 9.43 9.86 -5.03
N LEU A 91 8.36 9.74 -5.82
CA LEU A 91 7.95 8.45 -6.36
C LEU A 91 8.97 7.91 -7.36
N ASP A 92 9.60 8.77 -8.15
CA ASP A 92 10.69 8.36 -9.05
C ASP A 92 11.90 7.83 -8.28
N VAL A 93 12.26 8.45 -7.16
CA VAL A 93 13.30 7.91 -6.26
C VAL A 93 12.91 6.53 -5.73
N VAL A 94 11.69 6.37 -5.23
CA VAL A 94 11.19 5.07 -4.76
C VAL A 94 11.16 4.04 -5.89
N ARG A 95 10.76 4.43 -7.10
CA ARG A 95 10.78 3.58 -8.30
C ARG A 95 12.19 3.02 -8.57
N GLU A 96 13.22 3.84 -8.44
CA GLU A 96 14.61 3.41 -8.63
C GLU A 96 15.04 2.39 -7.56
N LEU A 97 14.60 2.57 -6.31
CA LEU A 97 14.86 1.59 -5.26
C LEU A 97 14.19 0.23 -5.55
N TYR A 98 12.99 0.22 -6.14
CA TYR A 98 12.33 -1.01 -6.60
C TYR A 98 13.05 -1.62 -7.80
N GLU A 99 13.53 -0.79 -8.71
CA GLU A 99 14.29 -1.22 -9.89
C GLU A 99 15.57 -1.98 -9.53
N GLN A 100 16.32 -1.49 -8.55
CA GLN A 100 17.62 -2.01 -8.13
C GLN A 100 17.54 -3.28 -7.30
N ARG A 101 16.34 -3.70 -6.86
CA ARG A 101 16.16 -4.86 -5.99
C ARG A 101 15.50 -6.03 -6.71
N GLU A 102 15.76 -7.24 -6.21
CA GLU A 102 14.95 -8.39 -6.56
C GLU A 102 13.50 -8.19 -6.11
N PRO A 103 12.53 -8.76 -6.83
CA PRO A 103 11.11 -8.66 -6.46
C PRO A 103 10.87 -9.17 -5.06
N LEU A 104 10.14 -8.40 -4.28
CA LEU A 104 9.71 -8.76 -2.94
C LEU A 104 8.38 -9.52 -2.99
N PRO A 105 8.11 -10.47 -2.07
CA PRO A 105 6.87 -11.24 -2.06
C PRO A 105 5.71 -10.41 -1.49
N ILE A 106 5.33 -9.36 -2.20
CA ILE A 106 4.24 -8.44 -1.85
C ILE A 106 3.29 -8.26 -3.02
N LYS A 107 2.01 -8.24 -2.72
CA LYS A 107 0.95 -7.89 -3.66
C LYS A 107 0.68 -6.38 -3.59
N MET A 108 0.38 -5.76 -4.72
CA MET A 108 0.25 -4.31 -4.80
C MET A 108 -1.06 -3.88 -5.42
N PHE A 109 -1.62 -2.80 -4.87
CA PHE A 109 -2.67 -2.01 -5.47
C PHE A 109 -2.12 -0.61 -5.73
N LEU A 110 -2.31 -0.10 -6.94
CA LEU A 110 -1.86 1.22 -7.35
C LEU A 110 -2.98 1.93 -8.11
N SER A 111 -3.33 3.14 -7.71
CA SER A 111 -4.29 3.95 -8.44
C SER A 111 -3.80 5.37 -8.70
N VAL A 112 -4.41 6.03 -9.68
CA VAL A 112 -4.11 7.43 -10.03
C VAL A 112 -5.29 8.06 -10.76
N GLY A 113 -5.50 9.34 -10.54
CA GLY A 113 -6.41 10.18 -11.32
C GLY A 113 -5.82 10.53 -12.69
N SER A 114 -6.68 10.89 -13.63
CA SER A 114 -6.28 11.26 -14.99
C SER A 114 -5.92 12.73 -15.16
N ARG A 115 -6.32 13.59 -14.21
CA ARG A 115 -6.17 15.05 -14.26
C ARG A 115 -5.56 15.54 -12.94
N ASN A 116 -4.70 16.54 -13.00
CA ASN A 116 -4.10 17.20 -11.83
C ASN A 116 -3.61 16.21 -10.75
N ASP A 117 -3.06 15.08 -11.18
CA ASP A 117 -2.53 14.02 -10.32
C ASP A 117 -1.13 13.61 -10.83
N ASN A 118 -0.40 12.85 -10.07
CA ASN A 118 0.97 12.42 -10.45
C ASN A 118 0.98 11.33 -11.55
N THR A 119 0.08 11.41 -12.52
CA THR A 119 -0.18 10.36 -13.52
C THR A 119 1.09 9.92 -14.27
N GLY A 120 1.98 10.85 -14.58
CA GLY A 120 3.24 10.54 -15.29
C GLY A 120 4.17 9.66 -14.46
N ALA A 121 4.45 10.07 -13.22
CA ALA A 121 5.31 9.32 -12.30
C ALA A 121 4.70 7.96 -11.92
N VAL A 122 3.40 7.92 -11.65
CA VAL A 122 2.68 6.69 -11.34
C VAL A 122 2.73 5.69 -12.50
N LYS A 123 2.59 6.14 -13.75
CA LYS A 123 2.74 5.27 -14.93
C LYS A 123 4.16 4.72 -15.07
N ARG A 124 5.20 5.53 -14.80
CA ARG A 124 6.59 5.05 -14.79
C ARG A 124 6.78 3.98 -13.71
N PHE A 125 6.28 4.24 -12.50
CA PHE A 125 6.35 3.28 -11.40
C PHE A 125 5.61 1.98 -11.71
N LYS A 126 4.36 2.08 -12.22
CA LYS A 126 3.59 0.93 -12.73
C LYS A 126 4.42 0.06 -13.67
N LYS A 127 5.02 0.69 -14.70
CA LYS A 127 5.83 -0.01 -15.71
C LYS A 127 7.02 -0.75 -15.08
N THR A 128 7.67 -0.15 -14.08
CA THR A 128 8.74 -0.80 -13.33
C THR A 128 8.22 -2.02 -12.57
N LEU A 129 7.10 -1.88 -11.85
CA LEU A 129 6.52 -2.98 -11.07
C LEU A 129 6.09 -4.16 -11.96
N GLU A 130 5.44 -3.88 -13.09
CA GLU A 130 5.05 -4.90 -14.08
C GLU A 130 6.26 -5.65 -14.66
N ARG A 131 7.29 -4.92 -15.07
CA ARG A 131 8.52 -5.52 -15.61
C ARG A 131 9.25 -6.36 -14.58
N LYS A 132 9.20 -5.97 -13.31
CA LYS A 132 9.78 -6.73 -12.18
C LYS A 132 8.92 -7.93 -11.76
N GLY A 133 7.73 -8.11 -12.33
CA GLY A 133 6.86 -9.25 -12.07
C GLY A 133 6.06 -9.18 -10.76
N TYR A 134 5.82 -7.99 -10.23
CA TYR A 134 4.94 -7.84 -9.06
C TYR A 134 3.48 -8.19 -9.37
N ASP A 135 2.79 -8.85 -8.44
CA ASP A 135 1.31 -9.01 -8.49
C ASP A 135 0.67 -7.63 -8.24
N LEU A 136 0.31 -6.97 -9.35
CA LEU A 136 -0.13 -5.58 -9.36
C LEU A 136 -1.56 -5.44 -9.90
N THR A 137 -2.45 -4.90 -9.07
CA THR A 137 -3.73 -4.34 -9.51
C THR A 137 -3.54 -2.84 -9.76
N PHE A 138 -3.85 -2.37 -10.97
CA PHE A 138 -3.73 -0.96 -11.34
C PHE A 138 -5.05 -0.39 -11.83
N ILE A 139 -5.47 0.75 -11.25
CA ILE A 139 -6.68 1.47 -11.64
C ILE A 139 -6.32 2.92 -11.97
N LYS A 140 -6.75 3.38 -13.14
CA LYS A 140 -6.74 4.80 -13.53
C LYS A 140 -8.17 5.28 -13.64
N VAL A 141 -8.54 6.29 -12.86
CA VAL A 141 -9.88 6.87 -12.87
C VAL A 141 -9.89 8.25 -13.53
N VAL A 142 -11.07 8.67 -13.97
CA VAL A 142 -11.31 10.05 -14.40
C VAL A 142 -11.52 10.88 -13.14
N GLY A 143 -10.43 11.48 -12.61
CA GLY A 143 -10.44 12.19 -11.35
C GLY A 143 -9.14 12.97 -11.13
N GLU A 144 -9.09 13.70 -10.03
CA GLU A 144 -7.98 14.56 -9.61
C GLU A 144 -7.33 14.03 -8.32
N HIS A 145 -6.35 14.77 -7.77
CA HIS A 145 -5.65 14.41 -6.54
C HIS A 145 -6.47 14.76 -5.29
N ASN A 146 -7.60 14.09 -5.06
CA ASN A 146 -8.54 14.38 -3.98
C ASN A 146 -9.35 13.15 -3.54
N TRP A 147 -10.15 13.33 -2.48
CA TRP A 147 -10.98 12.26 -1.92
C TRP A 147 -12.10 11.77 -2.85
N GLU A 148 -12.58 12.57 -3.77
CA GLU A 148 -13.55 12.13 -4.79
C GLU A 148 -12.98 11.04 -5.69
N ASN A 149 -11.67 11.07 -5.91
CA ASN A 149 -10.93 10.02 -6.61
C ASN A 149 -10.70 8.80 -5.70
N TRP A 150 -10.29 9.01 -4.45
CA TRP A 150 -9.78 7.92 -3.62
C TRP A 150 -10.85 7.12 -2.90
N ALA A 151 -11.91 7.77 -2.41
CA ALA A 151 -12.93 7.10 -1.60
C ALA A 151 -13.67 5.97 -2.35
N PRO A 152 -14.08 6.13 -3.63
CA PRO A 152 -14.74 5.05 -4.36
C PRO A 152 -13.87 3.81 -4.57
N LEU A 153 -12.55 3.94 -4.51
CA LEU A 153 -11.61 2.83 -4.72
C LEU A 153 -11.29 2.03 -3.44
N LEU A 154 -11.86 2.39 -2.29
CA LEU A 154 -11.65 1.63 -1.05
C LEU A 154 -12.15 0.20 -1.15
N ASP A 155 -13.28 -0.01 -1.83
CA ASP A 155 -13.81 -1.35 -2.07
C ASP A 155 -12.87 -2.18 -2.95
N ASP A 156 -12.30 -1.58 -4.00
CA ASP A 156 -11.33 -2.25 -4.87
C ASP A 156 -10.07 -2.67 -4.11
N VAL A 157 -9.61 -1.84 -3.17
CA VAL A 157 -8.49 -2.18 -2.27
C VAL A 157 -8.87 -3.39 -1.40
N LEU A 158 -10.04 -3.36 -0.75
CA LEU A 158 -10.49 -4.45 0.11
C LEU A 158 -10.66 -5.75 -0.68
N VAL A 159 -11.27 -5.69 -1.85
CA VAL A 159 -11.43 -6.85 -2.74
C VAL A 159 -10.07 -7.38 -3.20
N THR A 160 -9.15 -6.50 -3.57
CA THR A 160 -7.81 -6.90 -4.02
C THR A 160 -7.09 -7.77 -2.99
N PHE A 161 -7.17 -7.43 -1.71
CA PHE A 161 -6.37 -8.09 -0.68
C PHE A 161 -7.15 -9.13 0.13
N PHE A 162 -8.45 -8.97 0.32
CA PHE A 162 -9.22 -9.75 1.29
C PHE A 162 -10.35 -10.57 0.68
N ALA A 163 -10.67 -10.43 -0.62
CA ALA A 163 -11.64 -11.31 -1.25
C ALA A 163 -11.13 -12.75 -1.25
N LYS A 164 -11.96 -13.69 -0.80
CA LYS A 164 -11.65 -15.12 -0.90
C LYS A 164 -11.54 -15.49 -2.37
N LYS A 165 -10.41 -16.07 -2.80
CA LYS A 165 -10.30 -16.70 -4.11
C LYS A 165 -11.41 -17.74 -4.20
N LYS A 166 -12.32 -17.63 -5.19
CA LYS A 166 -13.25 -18.72 -5.50
C LYS A 166 -12.40 -19.93 -5.86
N VAL A 167 -12.40 -20.94 -5.00
CA VAL A 167 -11.84 -22.25 -5.35
C VAL A 167 -12.78 -22.82 -6.40
N ASN A 168 -12.40 -22.77 -7.66
CA ASN A 168 -13.07 -23.56 -8.69
C ASN A 168 -12.84 -25.03 -8.33
N ARG A 169 -13.79 -25.64 -7.61
CA ARG A 169 -13.89 -27.09 -7.54
C ARG A 169 -14.21 -27.55 -8.97
N LEU A 170 -13.17 -27.97 -9.67
CA LEU A 170 -13.36 -28.80 -10.85
C LEU A 170 -14.12 -30.02 -10.35
N HIS A 171 -15.40 -30.11 -10.74
CA HIS A 171 -16.14 -31.33 -10.59
C HIS A 171 -15.46 -32.37 -11.50
N GLY A 172 -14.63 -33.20 -10.91
CA GLY A 172 -14.22 -34.44 -11.55
C GLY A 172 -15.50 -35.24 -11.79
N SER A 173 -15.99 -35.25 -13.02
CA SER A 173 -16.95 -36.23 -13.45
C SER A 173 -16.27 -37.57 -13.45
N ALA A 174 -16.53 -38.36 -12.43
CA ALA A 174 -16.29 -39.80 -12.50
C ALA A 174 -17.31 -40.35 -13.48
N ALA A 175 -16.88 -40.67 -14.69
CA ALA A 175 -17.56 -41.58 -15.54
C ALA A 175 -17.26 -42.99 -15.03
N GLY A 176 -18.31 -43.69 -14.57
CA GLY A 176 -18.31 -45.14 -14.31
C GLY A 176 -18.32 -45.94 -15.60
#